data_dc880ebdfe3e8cc9b4dd0ab69eff3bf7
#
_entry.id   dc880ebdfe3e8cc9b4dd0ab69eff3bf7
#
_cell.length_a   1.000
_cell.length_b   1.000
_cell.length_c   1.000
_cell.angle_alpha   90.00
_cell.angle_beta   90.00
_cell.angle_gamma   90.00
#
_symmetry.space_group_name_H-M   'P 1'
#
loop_
_entity.id
_entity.type
_entity.pdbx_description
1 polymer ?
#
loop_
_entity_poly.entity_id
_entity_poly.type
_entity_poly.pdbx_seq_one_letter_code
_entity_poly.pdbx_strand_id
1 'polypeptide(L)'
;RFGYGAEGGVKLTESILKAASLYHVYQSKAEDGNVVALRGIHIDVKEGEAIAVVGPSGSGKSTLMKCLGGLMKPSSGSVMLAGKNMTRLSGKELVHLRQKTVSFIFQEGNLLPNLNARDNVAQPLRHQGISSRKALKQADEMLDRLGILHRAKALPMKLSGGEQQRVAIARALITNPRLILADEPTGALDPITGREVLALFKELHEKDGVSFLLVTHSKEVASFADRSLELRDGRFVAEHGIGVDVEDLSKGRELIIDETGTVTLPPDVLLRIGGPGKYL
;
A
#
# COMPACT_ATOMS: atom_id res chain seq x y z
N ARG A 1 -30.23 -15.22 -41.12
CA ARG A 1 -29.01 -14.40 -41.03
C ARG A 1 -29.06 -13.72 -39.66
N PHE A 2 -28.37 -14.25 -38.70
CA PHE A 2 -28.15 -13.61 -37.40
C PHE A 2 -26.85 -12.84 -37.47
N GLY A 3 -26.91 -11.50 -37.34
CA GLY A 3 -25.75 -10.65 -37.24
C GLY A 3 -25.23 -10.68 -35.82
N TYR A 4 -24.01 -11.17 -35.62
CA TYR A 4 -23.24 -10.98 -34.41
C TYR A 4 -22.72 -9.54 -34.36
N GLY A 5 -23.24 -8.76 -33.45
CA GLY A 5 -22.74 -7.43 -33.12
C GLY A 5 -21.49 -7.51 -32.27
N ALA A 6 -20.58 -6.60 -32.56
CA ALA A 6 -19.19 -6.51 -32.21
C ALA A 6 -18.86 -6.56 -30.71
N GLU A 7 -17.79 -7.24 -30.47
CA GLU A 7 -16.95 -7.40 -29.30
C GLU A 7 -16.59 -6.05 -28.64
N GLY A 8 -17.11 -5.82 -27.45
CA GLY A 8 -16.46 -4.97 -26.47
C GLY A 8 -15.31 -5.78 -25.85
N GLY A 9 -14.11 -5.65 -26.41
CA GLY A 9 -12.91 -6.27 -25.85
C GLY A 9 -12.70 -5.77 -24.43
N VAL A 10 -12.89 -6.62 -23.42
CA VAL A 10 -12.43 -6.39 -22.07
C VAL A 10 -10.92 -6.23 -22.17
N LYS A 11 -10.41 -5.01 -22.05
CA LYS A 11 -8.99 -4.77 -21.83
C LYS A 11 -8.63 -5.52 -20.54
N LEU A 12 -7.96 -6.66 -20.69
CA LEU A 12 -7.30 -7.33 -19.57
C LEU A 12 -6.25 -6.34 -19.04
N THR A 13 -6.59 -5.63 -17.96
CA THR A 13 -5.64 -4.74 -17.30
C THR A 13 -4.52 -5.59 -16.72
N GLU A 14 -3.27 -5.29 -17.11
CA GLU A 14 -2.10 -6.00 -16.60
C GLU A 14 -1.95 -5.79 -15.09
N SER A 15 -1.41 -6.78 -14.39
CA SER A 15 -1.13 -6.67 -12.97
C SER A 15 0.12 -5.83 -12.75
N ILE A 16 0.01 -4.74 -12.00
CA ILE A 16 1.17 -3.95 -11.55
C ILE A 16 1.91 -4.67 -10.42
N LEU A 17 1.16 -5.32 -9.53
CA LEU A 17 1.70 -6.05 -8.39
C LEU A 17 0.91 -7.36 -8.21
N LYS A 18 1.63 -8.48 -8.09
CA LYS A 18 1.02 -9.78 -7.80
C LYS A 18 1.87 -10.54 -6.80
N ALA A 19 1.24 -11.09 -5.76
CA ALA A 19 1.89 -12.02 -4.84
C ALA A 19 1.18 -13.37 -4.85
N ALA A 20 1.97 -14.43 -4.74
CA ALA A 20 1.47 -15.80 -4.71
C ALA A 20 2.13 -16.58 -3.57
N SER A 21 1.30 -17.26 -2.77
CA SER A 21 1.69 -18.10 -1.64
C SER A 21 2.71 -17.43 -0.72
N LEU A 22 2.46 -16.16 -0.36
CA LEU A 22 3.41 -15.34 0.37
C LEU A 22 3.38 -15.68 1.85
N TYR A 23 4.52 -16.16 2.38
CA TYR A 23 4.72 -16.43 3.79
C TYR A 23 5.84 -15.55 4.34
N HIS A 24 5.67 -15.09 5.58
CA HIS A 24 6.76 -14.47 6.31
C HIS A 24 6.75 -14.89 7.77
N VAL A 25 7.92 -15.33 8.25
CA VAL A 25 8.15 -15.81 9.61
C VAL A 25 9.27 -14.98 10.23
N TYR A 26 8.97 -14.30 11.32
CA TYR A 26 9.98 -13.67 12.15
C TYR A 26 10.61 -14.74 13.05
N GLN A 27 11.92 -14.92 12.93
CA GLN A 27 12.67 -15.82 13.81
C GLN A 27 12.93 -15.10 15.13
N SER A 28 12.46 -15.67 16.23
CA SER A 28 12.83 -15.22 17.57
C SER A 28 14.02 -16.03 18.09
N LYS A 29 14.96 -15.33 18.74
CA LYS A 29 16.03 -15.98 19.50
C LYS A 29 15.61 -16.29 20.95
N ALA A 30 14.43 -15.83 21.36
CA ALA A 30 13.86 -16.04 22.67
C ALA A 30 13.00 -17.32 22.71
N GLU A 31 12.67 -17.79 23.91
CA GLU A 31 11.86 -19.00 24.15
C GLU A 31 10.43 -18.90 23.58
N ASP A 32 9.95 -17.71 23.24
CA ASP A 32 8.59 -17.46 22.70
C ASP A 32 8.34 -18.02 21.29
N GLY A 33 9.37 -18.56 20.63
CA GLY A 33 9.24 -19.22 19.33
C GLY A 33 9.11 -18.24 18.13
N ASN A 34 8.96 -18.81 16.95
CA ASN A 34 8.84 -18.08 15.68
C ASN A 34 7.42 -17.50 15.51
N VAL A 35 7.31 -16.26 15.06
CA VAL A 35 6.04 -15.60 14.75
C VAL A 35 5.76 -15.65 13.26
N VAL A 36 4.69 -16.33 12.85
CA VAL A 36 4.24 -16.39 11.47
C VAL A 36 3.35 -15.17 11.20
N ALA A 37 3.92 -14.15 10.56
CA ALA A 37 3.24 -12.88 10.28
C ALA A 37 2.40 -12.90 9.01
N LEU A 38 2.77 -13.70 7.99
CA LEU A 38 2.00 -13.88 6.76
C LEU A 38 1.86 -15.38 6.46
N ARG A 39 0.68 -15.80 6.00
CA ARG A 39 0.29 -17.20 5.89
C ARG A 39 -0.41 -17.49 4.55
N GLY A 40 0.36 -17.61 3.46
CA GLY A 40 -0.16 -17.96 2.14
C GLY A 40 -0.96 -16.82 1.49
N ILE A 41 -0.47 -15.59 1.57
CA ILE A 41 -1.14 -14.44 0.97
C ILE A 41 -1.09 -14.53 -0.56
N HIS A 42 -2.25 -14.33 -1.17
CA HIS A 42 -2.44 -14.10 -2.60
C HIS A 42 -3.08 -12.74 -2.80
N ILE A 43 -2.49 -11.92 -3.67
CA ILE A 43 -3.05 -10.61 -4.05
C ILE A 43 -2.65 -10.30 -5.48
N ASP A 44 -3.58 -9.69 -6.20
CA ASP A 44 -3.37 -9.21 -7.56
C ASP A 44 -3.92 -7.78 -7.65
N VAL A 45 -3.03 -6.80 -7.81
CA VAL A 45 -3.34 -5.38 -7.99
C VAL A 45 -3.19 -5.06 -9.47
N LYS A 46 -4.27 -4.64 -10.11
CA LYS A 46 -4.25 -4.23 -11.53
C LYS A 46 -3.65 -2.84 -11.70
N GLU A 47 -3.16 -2.54 -12.91
CA GLU A 47 -2.77 -1.16 -13.23
C GLU A 47 -3.97 -0.23 -13.13
N GLY A 48 -3.79 0.89 -12.44
CA GLY A 48 -4.84 1.86 -12.18
C GLY A 48 -5.87 1.39 -11.15
N GLU A 49 -5.60 0.36 -10.35
CA GLU A 49 -6.49 -0.10 -9.27
C GLU A 49 -6.03 0.43 -7.92
N ALA A 50 -6.98 0.79 -7.08
CA ALA A 50 -6.76 1.15 -5.69
C ALA A 50 -7.36 0.07 -4.77
N ILE A 51 -6.50 -0.52 -3.92
CA ILE A 51 -6.90 -1.53 -2.93
C ILE A 51 -6.61 -1.02 -1.52
N ALA A 52 -7.58 -1.16 -0.62
CA ALA A 52 -7.35 -0.97 0.81
C ALA A 52 -7.13 -2.33 1.50
N VAL A 53 -6.19 -2.38 2.44
CA VAL A 53 -6.01 -3.52 3.35
C VAL A 53 -6.41 -3.07 4.74
N VAL A 54 -7.48 -3.65 5.25
CA VAL A 54 -8.05 -3.36 6.56
C VAL A 54 -7.87 -4.55 7.51
N GLY A 55 -8.06 -4.34 8.80
CA GLY A 55 -7.96 -5.41 9.79
C GLY A 55 -7.34 -4.96 11.11
N PRO A 56 -7.40 -5.79 12.16
CA PRO A 56 -6.95 -5.42 13.50
C PRO A 56 -5.45 -5.14 13.57
N SER A 57 -5.01 -4.49 14.65
CA SER A 57 -3.59 -4.35 14.95
C SER A 57 -2.93 -5.74 15.09
N GLY A 58 -1.69 -5.87 14.62
CA GLY A 58 -0.98 -7.15 14.66
C GLY A 58 -1.37 -8.17 13.58
N SER A 59 -2.34 -7.89 12.70
CA SER A 59 -2.76 -8.85 11.66
C SER A 59 -1.73 -9.09 10.55
N GLY A 60 -0.62 -8.33 10.50
CA GLY A 60 0.46 -8.50 9.51
C GLY A 60 0.50 -7.44 8.41
N LYS A 61 -0.32 -6.37 8.46
CA LYS A 61 -0.44 -5.34 7.41
C LYS A 61 0.89 -4.69 7.05
N SER A 62 1.64 -4.20 8.02
CA SER A 62 2.95 -3.55 7.77
C SER A 62 4.00 -4.55 7.25
N THR A 63 3.93 -5.81 7.67
CA THR A 63 4.78 -6.88 7.13
C THR A 63 4.44 -7.16 5.67
N LEU A 64 3.14 -7.24 5.36
CA LEU A 64 2.64 -7.40 3.99
C LEU A 64 3.15 -6.28 3.08
N MET A 65 2.98 -5.02 3.50
CA MET A 65 3.47 -3.85 2.75
C MET A 65 4.96 -3.91 2.47
N LYS A 66 5.78 -4.27 3.49
CA LYS A 66 7.24 -4.40 3.34
C LYS A 66 7.62 -5.51 2.37
N CYS A 67 6.92 -6.66 2.41
CA CYS A 67 7.16 -7.76 1.48
C CYS A 67 6.74 -7.39 0.05
N LEU A 68 5.54 -6.84 -0.13
CA LEU A 68 5.00 -6.45 -1.44
C LEU A 68 5.84 -5.36 -2.11
N GLY A 69 6.39 -4.45 -1.34
CA GLY A 69 7.25 -3.40 -1.87
C GLY A 69 8.74 -3.76 -1.96
N GLY A 70 9.13 -5.00 -1.66
CA GLY A 70 10.52 -5.45 -1.73
C GLY A 70 11.45 -4.77 -0.73
N LEU A 71 10.91 -4.29 0.40
CA LEU A 71 11.69 -3.81 1.55
C LEU A 71 12.12 -4.96 2.46
N MET A 72 11.36 -6.06 2.40
CA MET A 72 11.58 -7.27 3.16
C MET A 72 11.43 -8.46 2.23
N LYS A 73 12.39 -9.39 2.28
CA LYS A 73 12.29 -10.63 1.53
C LYS A 73 11.33 -11.58 2.27
N PRO A 74 10.28 -12.11 1.61
CA PRO A 74 9.41 -13.09 2.23
C PRO A 74 10.17 -14.38 2.53
N SER A 75 9.69 -15.14 3.51
CA SER A 75 10.26 -16.45 3.86
C SER A 75 9.97 -17.50 2.79
N SER A 76 8.80 -17.40 2.13
CA SER A 76 8.39 -18.23 0.99
C SER A 76 7.41 -17.49 0.10
N GLY A 77 7.19 -18.00 -1.11
CA GLY A 77 6.33 -17.41 -2.12
C GLY A 77 7.05 -16.46 -3.06
N SER A 78 6.28 -15.76 -3.87
CA SER A 78 6.82 -14.83 -4.88
C SER A 78 6.04 -13.52 -4.92
N VAL A 79 6.75 -12.45 -5.28
CA VAL A 79 6.17 -11.14 -5.53
C VAL A 79 6.63 -10.65 -6.90
N MET A 80 5.66 -10.40 -7.77
CA MET A 80 5.86 -9.83 -9.10
C MET A 80 5.53 -8.34 -9.04
N LEU A 81 6.41 -7.49 -9.52
CA LEU A 81 6.20 -6.05 -9.67
C LEU A 81 6.49 -5.66 -11.13
N ALA A 82 5.52 -5.06 -11.81
CA ALA A 82 5.61 -4.72 -13.22
C ALA A 82 6.18 -5.87 -14.07
N GLY A 83 5.65 -7.08 -13.91
CA GLY A 83 6.05 -8.29 -14.62
C GLY A 83 7.38 -8.92 -14.20
N LYS A 84 8.10 -8.37 -13.21
CA LYS A 84 9.40 -8.89 -12.73
C LYS A 84 9.29 -9.52 -11.34
N ASN A 85 9.84 -10.72 -11.18
CA ASN A 85 9.85 -11.41 -9.89
C ASN A 85 10.90 -10.82 -8.93
N MET A 86 10.45 -9.99 -7.99
CA MET A 86 11.32 -9.30 -7.03
C MET A 86 12.09 -10.26 -6.11
N THR A 87 11.55 -11.43 -5.82
CA THR A 87 12.21 -12.41 -4.93
C THR A 87 13.43 -13.06 -5.54
N ARG A 88 13.63 -12.91 -6.87
CA ARG A 88 14.73 -13.48 -7.64
C ARG A 88 15.75 -12.44 -8.12
N LEU A 89 15.46 -11.14 -7.96
CA LEU A 89 16.36 -10.07 -8.39
C LEU A 89 17.54 -9.90 -7.44
N SER A 90 18.69 -9.50 -8.00
CA SER A 90 19.81 -8.99 -7.21
C SER A 90 19.46 -7.67 -6.54
N GLY A 91 20.23 -7.27 -5.50
CA GLY A 91 19.97 -6.02 -4.78
C GLY A 91 19.94 -4.79 -5.69
N LYS A 92 20.84 -4.70 -6.69
CA LYS A 92 20.90 -3.57 -7.64
C LYS A 92 19.69 -3.55 -8.58
N GLU A 93 19.30 -4.70 -9.12
CA GLU A 93 18.12 -4.82 -10.01
C GLU A 93 16.83 -4.50 -9.25
N LEU A 94 16.69 -4.97 -8.01
CA LEU A 94 15.55 -4.68 -7.17
C LEU A 94 15.44 -3.18 -6.86
N VAL A 95 16.55 -2.52 -6.50
CA VAL A 95 16.57 -1.07 -6.27
C VAL A 95 16.15 -0.32 -7.54
N HIS A 96 16.69 -0.68 -8.69
CA HIS A 96 16.35 -0.03 -9.96
C HIS A 96 14.88 -0.21 -10.34
N LEU A 97 14.33 -1.42 -10.17
CA LEU A 97 12.90 -1.70 -10.41
C LEU A 97 12.02 -0.85 -9.50
N ARG A 98 12.34 -0.81 -8.21
CA ARG A 98 11.59 -0.02 -7.22
C ARG A 98 11.63 1.47 -7.51
N GLN A 99 12.79 2.04 -7.79
CA GLN A 99 12.94 3.48 -8.11
C GLN A 99 12.06 3.95 -9.27
N LYS A 100 11.72 3.06 -10.19
CA LYS A 100 10.91 3.38 -11.39
C LYS A 100 9.43 3.08 -11.22
N THR A 101 9.07 2.23 -10.26
CA THR A 101 7.72 1.64 -10.25
C THR A 101 6.95 1.96 -9.00
N VAL A 102 7.59 1.91 -7.81
CA VAL A 102 6.88 1.96 -6.53
C VAL A 102 7.42 3.04 -5.62
N SER A 103 6.52 3.74 -4.94
CA SER A 103 6.85 4.66 -3.85
C SER A 103 6.15 4.24 -2.56
N PHE A 104 6.74 4.64 -1.43
CA PHE A 104 6.23 4.33 -0.10
C PHE A 104 5.85 5.60 0.65
N ILE A 105 4.70 5.54 1.30
CA ILE A 105 4.28 6.49 2.33
C ILE A 105 4.15 5.69 3.62
N PHE A 106 5.00 5.99 4.60
CA PHE A 106 5.00 5.32 5.90
C PHE A 106 4.23 6.14 6.93
N GLN A 107 3.68 5.48 7.92
CA GLN A 107 2.94 6.11 9.01
C GLN A 107 3.77 7.18 9.76
N GLU A 108 5.05 6.95 9.98
CA GLU A 108 5.97 7.88 10.67
C GLU A 108 6.75 8.81 9.72
N GLY A 109 6.37 8.88 8.42
CA GLY A 109 7.04 9.70 7.43
C GLY A 109 8.47 9.26 7.05
N ASN A 110 9.25 8.75 7.96
CA ASN A 110 10.63 8.25 7.76
C ASN A 110 11.51 9.23 6.96
N LEU A 111 11.52 10.50 7.36
CA LEU A 111 12.35 11.53 6.75
C LEU A 111 13.82 11.33 7.15
N LEU A 112 14.73 11.71 6.25
CA LEU A 112 16.15 11.75 6.52
C LEU A 112 16.45 12.91 7.49
N PRO A 113 16.92 12.66 8.72
CA PRO A 113 16.96 13.67 9.78
C PRO A 113 17.94 14.81 9.51
N ASN A 114 18.99 14.55 8.72
CA ASN A 114 20.04 15.50 8.38
C ASN A 114 19.72 16.33 7.11
N LEU A 115 18.60 16.08 6.45
CA LEU A 115 18.15 16.80 5.28
C LEU A 115 16.93 17.65 5.64
N ASN A 116 16.88 18.91 5.12
CA ASN A 116 15.66 19.72 5.23
C ASN A 116 14.52 19.13 4.40
N ALA A 117 13.31 19.68 4.51
CA ALA A 117 12.13 19.20 3.80
C ALA A 117 12.33 19.15 2.28
N ARG A 118 12.85 20.22 1.68
CA ARG A 118 13.14 20.28 0.23
C ARG A 118 14.13 19.20 -0.19
N ASP A 119 15.22 19.04 0.54
CA ASP A 119 16.25 18.05 0.21
C ASP A 119 15.74 16.61 0.38
N ASN A 120 14.89 16.34 1.40
CA ASN A 120 14.18 15.07 1.55
C ASN A 120 13.35 14.75 0.30
N VAL A 121 12.59 15.71 -0.21
CA VAL A 121 11.74 15.52 -1.39
C VAL A 121 12.58 15.38 -2.66
N ALA A 122 13.67 16.14 -2.81
CA ALA A 122 14.55 16.09 -3.98
C ALA A 122 15.40 14.80 -4.07
N GLN A 123 15.60 14.10 -2.96
CA GLN A 123 16.53 12.97 -2.87
C GLN A 123 16.23 11.82 -3.85
N PRO A 124 14.99 11.36 -4.03
CA PRO A 124 14.68 10.31 -5.02
C PRO A 124 15.07 10.69 -6.44
N LEU A 125 14.86 11.95 -6.84
CA LEU A 125 15.22 12.43 -8.18
C LEU A 125 16.74 12.47 -8.38
N ARG A 126 17.50 12.85 -7.34
CA ARG A 126 18.97 12.81 -7.37
C ARG A 126 19.47 11.37 -7.55
N HIS A 127 18.84 10.40 -6.90
CA HIS A 127 19.16 8.97 -7.09
C HIS A 127 18.83 8.46 -8.50
N GLN A 128 17.88 9.10 -9.19
CA GLN A 128 17.59 8.84 -10.60
C GLN A 128 18.54 9.58 -11.56
N GLY A 129 19.54 10.33 -11.05
CA GLY A 129 20.51 11.07 -11.85
C GLY A 129 20.04 12.45 -12.30
N ILE A 130 18.92 12.96 -11.78
CA ILE A 130 18.45 14.33 -12.06
C ILE A 130 19.39 15.32 -11.38
N SER A 131 19.80 16.38 -12.10
CA SER A 131 20.67 17.42 -11.55
C SER A 131 20.05 18.07 -10.32
N SER A 132 20.89 18.41 -9.34
CA SER A 132 20.42 18.99 -8.07
C SER A 132 19.55 20.21 -8.26
N ARG A 133 19.90 21.12 -9.21
CA ARG A 133 19.11 22.32 -9.51
C ARG A 133 17.69 21.97 -9.98
N LYS A 134 17.57 21.00 -10.89
CA LYS A 134 16.27 20.55 -11.41
C LYS A 134 15.47 19.81 -10.32
N ALA A 135 16.13 18.93 -9.56
CA ALA A 135 15.48 18.18 -8.47
C ALA A 135 14.93 19.12 -7.38
N LEU A 136 15.69 20.16 -6.98
CA LEU A 136 15.23 21.14 -5.99
C LEU A 136 14.03 21.96 -6.50
N LYS A 137 14.05 22.36 -7.79
CA LYS A 137 12.91 23.07 -8.38
C LYS A 137 11.63 22.22 -8.34
N GLN A 138 11.72 20.97 -8.76
CA GLN A 138 10.58 20.05 -8.72
C GLN A 138 10.13 19.75 -7.27
N ALA A 139 11.08 19.70 -6.33
CA ALA A 139 10.75 19.56 -4.91
C ALA A 139 9.96 20.75 -4.37
N ASP A 140 10.32 21.98 -4.76
CA ASP A 140 9.57 23.18 -4.37
C ASP A 140 8.15 23.16 -4.95
N GLU A 141 8.00 22.82 -6.22
CA GLU A 141 6.69 22.68 -6.88
C GLU A 141 5.80 21.63 -6.18
N MET A 142 6.39 20.51 -5.77
CA MET A 142 5.66 19.44 -5.06
C MET A 142 5.31 19.85 -3.62
N LEU A 143 6.22 20.52 -2.91
CA LEU A 143 5.95 21.07 -1.58
C LEU A 143 4.86 22.15 -1.61
N ASP A 144 4.82 22.98 -2.65
CA ASP A 144 3.78 23.99 -2.87
C ASP A 144 2.41 23.32 -3.09
N ARG A 145 2.36 22.30 -3.94
CA ARG A 145 1.13 21.50 -4.20
C ARG A 145 0.55 20.88 -2.92
N LEU A 146 1.40 20.55 -1.93
CA LEU A 146 0.99 20.02 -0.63
C LEU A 146 0.88 21.08 0.47
N GLY A 147 0.93 22.39 0.12
CA GLY A 147 0.76 23.50 1.06
C GLY A 147 1.86 23.62 2.12
N ILE A 148 3.07 23.07 1.86
CA ILE A 148 4.16 23.01 2.84
C ILE A 148 5.45 23.71 2.37
N LEU A 149 5.43 24.43 1.25
CA LEU A 149 6.61 25.13 0.71
C LEU A 149 7.24 26.09 1.70
N HIS A 150 6.44 26.75 2.55
CA HIS A 150 6.91 27.68 3.58
C HIS A 150 7.84 27.01 4.61
N ARG A 151 7.83 25.67 4.70
CA ARG A 151 8.70 24.85 5.57
C ARG A 151 9.86 24.19 4.82
N ALA A 152 10.08 24.50 3.54
CA ALA A 152 11.08 23.84 2.67
C ALA A 152 12.49 23.73 3.28
N LYS A 153 12.91 24.74 4.07
CA LYS A 153 14.24 24.78 4.72
C LYS A 153 14.27 24.16 6.13
N ALA A 154 13.13 23.72 6.66
CA ALA A 154 13.07 23.15 8.00
C ALA A 154 13.61 21.72 8.02
N LEU A 155 14.38 21.37 9.06
CA LEU A 155 14.77 19.99 9.36
C LEU A 155 13.57 19.21 9.94
N PRO A 156 13.52 17.88 9.80
CA PRO A 156 12.42 17.07 10.30
C PRO A 156 12.07 17.32 11.77
N MET A 157 13.06 17.49 12.64
CA MET A 157 12.87 17.78 14.05
C MET A 157 12.15 19.13 14.36
N LYS A 158 12.10 20.03 13.36
CA LYS A 158 11.41 21.34 13.46
C LYS A 158 10.05 21.33 12.76
N LEU A 159 9.59 20.18 12.29
CA LEU A 159 8.30 19.95 11.65
C LEU A 159 7.35 19.24 12.61
N SER A 160 6.09 19.64 12.61
CA SER A 160 5.03 18.87 13.27
C SER A 160 4.84 17.51 12.58
N GLY A 161 4.17 16.55 13.22
CA GLY A 161 3.89 15.24 12.63
C GLY A 161 3.16 15.34 11.28
N GLY A 162 2.15 16.21 11.19
CA GLY A 162 1.43 16.46 9.94
C GLY A 162 2.29 17.13 8.86
N GLU A 163 3.18 18.06 9.23
CA GLU A 163 4.15 18.63 8.30
C GLU A 163 5.15 17.58 7.79
N GLN A 164 5.66 16.71 8.67
CA GLN A 164 6.54 15.60 8.28
C GLN A 164 5.82 14.64 7.33
N GLN A 165 4.56 14.34 7.58
CA GLN A 165 3.76 13.47 6.71
C GLN A 165 3.56 14.08 5.32
N ARG A 166 3.24 15.38 5.21
CA ARG A 166 3.15 16.06 3.91
C ARG A 166 4.47 16.04 3.14
N VAL A 167 5.61 16.23 3.83
CA VAL A 167 6.94 16.10 3.20
C VAL A 167 7.20 14.66 2.73
N ALA A 168 6.80 13.64 3.50
CA ALA A 168 6.93 12.25 3.12
C ALA A 168 6.06 11.90 1.90
N ILE A 169 4.85 12.43 1.84
CA ILE A 169 3.95 12.29 0.68
C ILE A 169 4.58 12.98 -0.55
N ALA A 170 5.07 14.21 -0.41
CA ALA A 170 5.78 14.91 -1.49
C ALA A 170 6.94 14.08 -2.03
N ARG A 171 7.75 13.50 -1.13
CA ARG A 171 8.88 12.64 -1.50
C ARG A 171 8.44 11.38 -2.24
N ALA A 172 7.30 10.80 -1.89
CA ALA A 172 6.77 9.63 -2.56
C ALA A 172 6.25 9.95 -3.97
N LEU A 173 5.59 11.10 -4.13
CA LEU A 173 4.94 11.49 -5.38
C LEU A 173 5.90 12.05 -6.43
N ILE A 174 7.05 12.63 -6.02
CA ILE A 174 7.93 13.38 -6.92
C ILE A 174 8.53 12.55 -8.06
N THR A 175 8.56 11.23 -7.92
CA THR A 175 9.09 10.30 -8.92
C THR A 175 8.04 9.84 -9.93
N ASN A 176 6.80 10.29 -9.83
CA ASN A 176 5.65 9.85 -10.61
C ASN A 176 5.55 8.31 -10.63
N PRO A 177 5.36 7.66 -9.48
CA PRO A 177 5.33 6.20 -9.38
C PRO A 177 4.08 5.63 -10.05
N ARG A 178 4.19 4.38 -10.56
CA ARG A 178 3.04 3.63 -11.08
C ARG A 178 2.20 3.00 -9.96
N LEU A 179 2.83 2.74 -8.80
CA LEU A 179 2.20 2.16 -7.62
C LEU A 179 2.63 2.91 -6.36
N ILE A 180 1.68 3.27 -5.53
CA ILE A 180 1.92 3.83 -4.21
C ILE A 180 1.49 2.82 -3.15
N LEU A 181 2.43 2.48 -2.28
CA LEU A 181 2.21 1.67 -1.09
C LEU A 181 2.15 2.61 0.11
N ALA A 182 0.99 2.75 0.75
CA ALA A 182 0.80 3.72 1.83
C ALA A 182 0.28 3.05 3.11
N ASP A 183 1.02 3.23 4.20
CA ASP A 183 0.67 2.75 5.53
C ASP A 183 0.17 3.95 6.36
N GLU A 184 -1.14 3.99 6.64
CA GLU A 184 -1.85 5.06 7.35
C GLU A 184 -1.50 6.47 6.83
N PRO A 185 -1.69 6.75 5.52
CA PRO A 185 -1.15 7.96 4.88
C PRO A 185 -1.65 9.27 5.44
N THR A 186 -2.81 9.28 6.10
CA THR A 186 -3.42 10.49 6.69
C THR A 186 -3.45 10.46 8.22
N GLY A 187 -2.94 9.41 8.87
CA GLY A 187 -3.07 9.21 10.31
C GLY A 187 -2.45 10.30 11.19
N ALA A 188 -1.44 11.01 10.69
CA ALA A 188 -0.79 12.13 11.40
C ALA A 188 -1.31 13.52 10.98
N LEU A 189 -2.29 13.58 10.07
CA LEU A 189 -2.85 14.82 9.52
C LEU A 189 -4.11 15.24 10.27
N ASP A 190 -4.35 16.54 10.32
CA ASP A 190 -5.67 17.05 10.70
C ASP A 190 -6.72 16.71 9.62
N PRO A 191 -8.01 16.70 9.96
CA PRO A 191 -9.06 16.26 9.04
C PRO A 191 -9.15 17.06 7.73
N ILE A 192 -8.80 18.35 7.74
CA ILE A 192 -8.86 19.20 6.55
C ILE A 192 -7.73 18.79 5.60
N THR A 193 -6.49 18.79 6.11
CA THR A 193 -5.32 18.39 5.34
C THR A 193 -5.41 16.92 4.88
N GLY A 194 -5.97 16.03 5.70
CA GLY A 194 -6.21 14.64 5.32
C GLY A 194 -7.10 14.52 4.07
N ARG A 195 -8.20 15.28 4.00
CA ARG A 195 -9.09 15.33 2.84
C ARG A 195 -8.40 15.93 1.60
N GLU A 196 -7.57 16.95 1.76
CA GLU A 196 -6.80 17.53 0.65
C GLU A 196 -5.83 16.51 0.05
N VAL A 197 -5.15 15.72 0.89
CA VAL A 197 -4.27 14.65 0.45
C VAL A 197 -5.04 13.53 -0.25
N LEU A 198 -6.19 13.12 0.27
CA LEU A 198 -7.04 12.11 -0.38
C LEU A 198 -7.60 12.62 -1.72
N ALA A 199 -7.96 13.91 -1.83
CA ALA A 199 -8.36 14.50 -3.10
C ALA A 199 -7.20 14.47 -4.13
N LEU A 200 -5.96 14.72 -3.69
CA LEU A 200 -4.78 14.59 -4.54
C LEU A 200 -4.56 13.14 -4.98
N PHE A 201 -4.71 12.16 -4.08
CA PHE A 201 -4.60 10.73 -4.44
C PHE A 201 -5.66 10.34 -5.45
N LYS A 202 -6.89 10.82 -5.28
CA LYS A 202 -7.99 10.60 -6.21
C LYS A 202 -7.70 11.19 -7.59
N GLU A 203 -7.15 12.38 -7.64
CA GLU A 203 -6.72 13.00 -8.90
C GLU A 203 -5.66 12.16 -9.62
N LEU A 204 -4.62 11.70 -8.91
CA LEU A 204 -3.57 10.85 -9.46
C LEU A 204 -4.10 9.49 -9.92
N HIS A 205 -5.03 8.91 -9.19
CA HIS A 205 -5.68 7.65 -9.54
C HIS A 205 -6.54 7.78 -10.80
N GLU A 206 -7.46 8.73 -10.83
CA GLU A 206 -8.44 8.89 -11.90
C GLU A 206 -7.83 9.48 -13.19
N LYS A 207 -6.88 10.42 -13.07
CA LYS A 207 -6.31 11.11 -14.25
C LYS A 207 -5.01 10.50 -14.74
N ASP A 208 -4.14 10.09 -13.82
CA ASP A 208 -2.79 9.60 -14.14
C ASP A 208 -2.69 8.07 -14.10
N GLY A 209 -3.77 7.37 -13.70
CA GLY A 209 -3.82 5.91 -13.65
C GLY A 209 -2.87 5.31 -12.60
N VAL A 210 -2.53 6.05 -11.55
CA VAL A 210 -1.67 5.56 -10.46
C VAL A 210 -2.41 4.50 -9.66
N SER A 211 -1.77 3.36 -9.45
CA SER A 211 -2.29 2.29 -8.60
C SER A 211 -1.97 2.56 -7.13
N PHE A 212 -2.86 2.14 -6.23
CA PHE A 212 -2.68 2.30 -4.80
C PHE A 212 -2.89 0.99 -4.05
N LEU A 213 -2.03 0.73 -3.06
CA LEU A 213 -2.29 -0.24 -2.00
C LEU A 213 -2.16 0.49 -0.66
N LEU A 214 -3.28 0.64 0.03
CA LEU A 214 -3.40 1.42 1.25
C LEU A 214 -3.64 0.51 2.43
N VAL A 215 -2.88 0.65 3.50
CA VAL A 215 -3.19 0.05 4.80
C VAL A 215 -3.81 1.12 5.66
N THR A 216 -5.00 0.88 6.21
CA THR A 216 -5.69 1.91 6.98
C THR A 216 -6.73 1.38 7.95
N HIS A 217 -7.00 2.19 8.98
CA HIS A 217 -8.17 2.11 9.87
C HIS A 217 -9.18 3.23 9.59
N SER A 218 -8.83 4.19 8.71
CA SER A 218 -9.70 5.30 8.36
C SER A 218 -10.73 4.89 7.33
N LYS A 219 -12.02 5.14 7.65
CA LYS A 219 -13.14 4.93 6.72
C LYS A 219 -13.01 5.80 5.46
N GLU A 220 -12.54 7.03 5.61
CA GLU A 220 -12.32 7.94 4.49
C GLU A 220 -11.25 7.42 3.53
N VAL A 221 -10.13 6.89 4.07
CA VAL A 221 -9.06 6.29 3.25
C VAL A 221 -9.54 4.99 2.60
N ALA A 222 -10.27 4.14 3.32
CA ALA A 222 -10.81 2.89 2.78
C ALA A 222 -11.84 3.14 1.67
N SER A 223 -12.66 4.21 1.79
CA SER A 223 -13.66 4.56 0.78
C SER A 223 -13.07 5.11 -0.53
N PHE A 224 -11.80 5.48 -0.53
CA PHE A 224 -11.06 5.85 -1.73
C PHE A 224 -10.78 4.63 -2.63
N ALA A 225 -10.65 3.43 -2.06
CA ALA A 225 -10.26 2.22 -2.77
C ALA A 225 -11.43 1.61 -3.57
N ASP A 226 -11.10 0.97 -4.71
CA ASP A 226 -12.06 0.24 -5.55
C ASP A 226 -12.60 -1.00 -4.82
N ARG A 227 -11.76 -1.62 -3.97
CA ARG A 227 -12.11 -2.74 -3.08
C ARG A 227 -11.20 -2.77 -1.86
N SER A 228 -11.65 -3.49 -0.84
CA SER A 228 -10.90 -3.64 0.41
C SER A 228 -10.72 -5.11 0.75
N LEU A 229 -9.53 -5.46 1.23
CA LEU A 229 -9.18 -6.81 1.68
C LEU A 229 -9.01 -6.83 3.19
N GLU A 230 -9.76 -7.69 3.87
CA GLU A 230 -9.67 -7.86 5.32
C GLU A 230 -8.54 -8.85 5.66
N LEU A 231 -7.50 -8.36 6.35
CA LEU A 231 -6.36 -9.16 6.81
C LEU A 231 -6.51 -9.49 8.30
N ARG A 232 -6.51 -10.79 8.63
CA ARG A 232 -6.50 -11.32 10.01
C ARG A 232 -5.48 -12.44 10.13
N ASP A 233 -4.70 -12.40 11.20
CA ASP A 233 -3.71 -13.44 11.54
C ASP A 233 -2.84 -13.87 10.35
N GLY A 234 -2.44 -12.89 9.52
CA GLY A 234 -1.61 -13.09 8.36
C GLY A 234 -2.30 -13.71 7.14
N ARG A 235 -3.64 -13.77 7.09
CA ARG A 235 -4.44 -14.26 5.96
C ARG A 235 -5.47 -13.24 5.51
N PHE A 236 -5.75 -13.17 4.22
CA PHE A 236 -6.96 -12.50 3.75
C PHE A 236 -8.16 -13.40 4.03
N VAL A 237 -9.12 -12.87 4.77
CA VAL A 237 -10.32 -13.61 5.19
C VAL A 237 -11.56 -13.18 4.43
N ALA A 238 -11.58 -11.94 3.95
CA ALA A 238 -12.71 -11.40 3.21
C ALA A 238 -12.30 -10.28 2.25
N GLU A 239 -13.13 -10.08 1.25
CA GLU A 239 -13.15 -8.92 0.37
C GLU A 239 -14.42 -8.11 0.59
N HIS A 240 -14.30 -6.79 0.46
CA HIS A 240 -15.40 -5.84 0.55
C HIS A 240 -15.37 -4.95 -0.68
N GLY A 241 -16.53 -4.62 -1.22
CA GLY A 241 -16.67 -3.63 -2.28
C GLY A 241 -16.37 -2.21 -1.82
N ILE A 242 -16.69 -1.24 -2.68
CA ILE A 242 -16.49 0.18 -2.42
C ILE A 242 -17.22 0.61 -1.14
N GLY A 243 -16.57 1.44 -0.32
CA GLY A 243 -17.20 2.05 0.85
C GLY A 243 -17.33 1.14 2.07
N VAL A 244 -16.35 0.22 2.26
CA VAL A 244 -16.31 -0.65 3.43
C VAL A 244 -16.42 0.14 4.74
N ASP A 245 -17.24 -0.36 5.67
CA ASP A 245 -17.30 0.15 7.04
C ASP A 245 -16.19 -0.49 7.87
N VAL A 246 -15.07 0.23 8.03
CA VAL A 246 -13.89 -0.29 8.77
C VAL A 246 -14.16 -0.51 10.27
N GLU A 247 -15.23 0.09 10.82
CA GLU A 247 -15.68 -0.12 12.20
C GLU A 247 -16.58 -1.35 12.33
N ASP A 248 -17.28 -1.72 11.25
CA ASP A 248 -18.14 -2.91 11.20
C ASP A 248 -17.89 -3.74 9.92
N LEU A 249 -16.80 -4.50 9.93
CA LEU A 249 -16.40 -5.38 8.83
C LEU A 249 -17.36 -6.59 8.63
N SER A 250 -18.43 -6.71 9.41
CA SER A 250 -19.41 -7.79 9.24
C SER A 250 -20.37 -7.56 8.06
N LYS A 251 -20.46 -6.33 7.57
CA LYS A 251 -21.37 -5.93 6.49
C LYS A 251 -20.70 -5.98 5.12
N GLY A 252 -21.44 -6.41 4.10
CA GLY A 252 -20.99 -6.40 2.70
C GLY A 252 -19.73 -7.22 2.43
N ARG A 253 -19.53 -8.27 3.20
CA ARG A 253 -18.35 -9.13 3.20
C ARG A 253 -18.52 -10.31 2.25
N GLU A 254 -17.51 -10.55 1.41
CA GLU A 254 -17.35 -11.80 0.66
C GLU A 254 -16.18 -12.60 1.26
N LEU A 255 -16.44 -13.83 1.71
CA LEU A 255 -15.40 -14.67 2.33
C LEU A 255 -14.44 -15.20 1.26
N ILE A 256 -13.15 -15.18 1.56
CA ILE A 256 -12.12 -15.70 0.68
C ILE A 256 -11.84 -17.16 1.00
N ILE A 257 -11.95 -18.02 -0.02
CA ILE A 257 -11.45 -19.39 0.01
C ILE A 257 -10.10 -19.39 -0.71
N ASP A 258 -9.06 -19.89 -0.05
CA ASP A 258 -7.71 -19.93 -0.62
C ASP A 258 -7.56 -21.07 -1.66
N GLU A 259 -6.40 -21.12 -2.34
CA GLU A 259 -6.11 -22.13 -3.39
C GLU A 259 -6.13 -23.58 -2.87
N THR A 260 -6.05 -23.78 -1.56
CA THR A 260 -6.15 -25.10 -0.93
C THR A 260 -7.58 -25.48 -0.58
N GLY A 261 -8.56 -24.62 -0.85
CA GLY A 261 -9.94 -24.78 -0.46
C GLY A 261 -10.20 -24.44 1.01
N THR A 262 -9.27 -23.75 1.68
CA THR A 262 -9.40 -23.36 3.08
C THR A 262 -10.04 -21.97 3.17
N VAL A 263 -11.02 -21.83 4.07
CA VAL A 263 -11.59 -20.54 4.47
C VAL A 263 -11.23 -20.26 5.92
N THR A 264 -10.77 -19.05 6.20
CA THR A 264 -10.60 -18.57 7.58
C THR A 264 -11.82 -17.74 7.95
N LEU A 265 -12.63 -18.26 8.88
CA LEU A 265 -13.85 -17.57 9.30
C LEU A 265 -13.51 -16.43 10.27
N PRO A 266 -13.99 -15.21 10.01
CA PRO A 266 -13.94 -14.12 10.99
C PRO A 266 -14.69 -14.52 12.27
N PRO A 267 -14.28 -13.97 13.44
CA PRO A 267 -14.86 -14.36 14.73
C PRO A 267 -16.38 -14.24 14.83
N ASP A 268 -16.94 -13.18 14.23
CA ASP A 268 -18.39 -12.97 14.20
C ASP A 268 -19.14 -14.02 13.36
N VAL A 269 -18.56 -14.48 12.24
CA VAL A 269 -19.10 -15.57 11.43
C VAL A 269 -19.00 -16.88 12.19
N LEU A 270 -17.86 -17.14 12.82
CA LEU A 270 -17.64 -18.34 13.63
C LEU A 270 -18.66 -18.42 14.79
N LEU A 271 -18.95 -17.32 15.46
CA LEU A 271 -19.97 -17.26 16.53
C LEU A 271 -21.38 -17.56 16.00
N ARG A 272 -21.74 -17.03 14.81
CA ARG A 272 -23.07 -17.26 14.20
C ARG A 272 -23.33 -18.71 13.85
N ILE A 273 -22.29 -19.47 13.49
CA ILE A 273 -22.41 -20.91 13.19
C ILE A 273 -22.26 -21.80 14.44
N GLY A 274 -22.16 -21.21 15.64
CA GLY A 274 -22.12 -21.96 16.90
C GLY A 274 -20.73 -22.17 17.49
N GLY A 275 -19.70 -21.45 17.01
CA GLY A 275 -18.33 -21.54 17.52
C GLY A 275 -17.49 -22.64 16.86
N PRO A 276 -16.28 -22.94 17.35
CA PRO A 276 -15.43 -23.99 16.83
C PRO A 276 -16.08 -25.37 17.00
N GLY A 277 -16.14 -26.18 15.94
CA GLY A 277 -16.80 -27.51 16.00
C GLY A 277 -16.71 -28.25 14.68
N LYS A 278 -17.47 -29.38 14.60
CA LYS A 278 -17.70 -30.12 13.37
C LYS A 278 -19.07 -29.73 12.82
N TYR A 279 -19.09 -29.34 11.55
CA TYR A 279 -20.29 -28.93 10.83
C TYR A 279 -20.56 -29.92 9.69
N LEU A 280 -21.83 -30.26 9.49
CA LEU A 280 -22.30 -31.17 8.44
C LEU A 280 -22.80 -30.33 7.25
#